data_b5cd08353099305b7db4c34349391ae5
#
_entry.id   b5cd08353099305b7db4c34349391ae5
#
_cell.length_a   1.000
_cell.length_b   1.000
_cell.length_c   1.000
_cell.angle_alpha   90.00
_cell.angle_beta   90.00
_cell.angle_gamma   90.00
#
_symmetry.space_group_name_H-M   'P 1'
#
loop_
_entity.id
_entity.type
_entity.pdbx_description
1 polymer ?
#
loop_
_entity_poly.entity_id
_entity_poly.type
_entity_poly.pdbx_seq_one_letter_code
_entity_poly.pdbx_strand_id
1 'polypeptide(L)'
;MTSTPGGRTCVFALVILLVTAACAAQTPLAPAPRHGLPAPTREVLPGGLRLIVQEHRAASTVAIHLWAGVGGRDEAVGERGFSHFAEHMLFKGTTTRPRGFVETEVESVGGRTNAGTSNDYTFYYLLLPASRTVPGIRLIADMVLNSIFDPGELAREREVVFEEVRLNEDNPRSSLGRQLYTLLYQGHPYGRPVLGDAADLRSATQESLRAYWARYYVPSNMTLVVVGPVDPAQVRAAAIEAFGSRPAVTSARPPLPAPAALDGVRARTVERPERQTQLGLGWLAPPLGDPDMAAVDVLGHILGGSRSSRLNQALRERTRLVSSISGWYGALQGAGAIGVTAQLESRDPATVEQAILTEIHRLQTDGVTAAELARAITASEAEREFSRETVEGLALAYGRAETTWSLEAERGYLDRVRKVTQADVREAARRYLTNSYARLTFVPRSTP
;
A
#
# COMPACT_ATOMS: atom_id res chain seq x y z
N MET A 1 67.72 52.13 35.78
CA MET A 1 66.68 53.06 35.42
C MET A 1 65.46 52.26 35.13
N THR A 2 64.75 51.82 36.00
CA THR A 2 63.62 52.29 36.81
C THR A 2 62.40 52.66 36.00
N SER A 3 61.42 51.84 36.00
CA SER A 3 60.04 52.22 36.31
C SER A 3 59.10 50.98 36.32
N THR A 4 58.48 50.79 37.44
CA THR A 4 57.41 49.81 37.76
C THR A 4 56.08 50.18 37.14
N PRO A 5 55.25 49.22 36.79
CA PRO A 5 53.84 49.44 36.41
C PRO A 5 52.87 49.12 37.53
N GLY A 6 51.88 49.96 37.65
CA GLY A 6 50.76 49.82 38.55
C GLY A 6 49.74 48.77 38.14
N GLY A 7 49.36 47.99 39.12
CA GLY A 7 48.30 46.99 38.98
C GLY A 7 46.89 47.65 38.92
N ARG A 8 46.07 47.15 38.00
CA ARG A 8 44.63 47.38 37.95
C ARG A 8 43.89 46.07 38.26
N THR A 9 43.33 46.00 39.44
CA THR A 9 42.47 44.90 39.86
C THR A 9 41.10 45.07 39.17
N CYS A 10 40.76 44.17 38.25
CA CYS A 10 39.40 44.06 37.71
C CYS A 10 38.57 43.17 38.61
N VAL A 11 37.58 43.81 39.27
CA VAL A 11 36.52 43.09 40.00
C VAL A 11 35.49 42.61 38.99
N PHE A 12 35.41 41.30 38.77
CA PHE A 12 34.31 40.69 38.04
C PHE A 12 33.12 40.56 38.93
N ALA A 13 32.08 41.38 38.70
CA ALA A 13 30.76 41.22 39.31
C ALA A 13 30.02 40.10 38.55
N LEU A 14 29.78 38.97 39.24
CA LEU A 14 28.99 37.85 38.75
C LEU A 14 27.53 38.19 38.91
N VAL A 15 26.82 38.58 37.82
CA VAL A 15 25.39 38.77 37.78
C VAL A 15 24.73 37.39 37.54
N ILE A 16 24.20 36.79 38.62
CA ILE A 16 23.36 35.58 38.51
C ILE A 16 21.97 36.01 38.06
N LEU A 17 21.64 35.81 36.80
CA LEU A 17 20.27 35.94 36.28
C LEU A 17 19.49 34.65 36.66
N LEU A 18 18.61 34.78 37.65
CA LEU A 18 17.58 33.79 37.95
C LEU A 18 16.53 33.81 36.82
N VAL A 19 16.64 32.89 35.88
CA VAL A 19 15.57 32.60 34.91
C VAL A 19 14.54 31.72 35.60
N THR A 20 13.48 32.31 36.14
CA THR A 20 12.29 31.59 36.55
C THR A 20 11.58 31.10 35.28
N ALA A 21 11.73 29.80 34.97
CA ALA A 21 10.96 29.13 33.93
C ALA A 21 9.49 29.04 34.38
N ALA A 22 8.69 30.00 33.96
CA ALA A 22 7.25 29.87 34.02
C ALA A 22 6.83 28.76 33.05
N CYS A 23 6.47 27.59 33.57
CA CYS A 23 5.73 26.58 32.83
C CYS A 23 4.37 27.16 32.45
N ALA A 24 4.28 27.92 31.38
CA ALA A 24 3.02 28.22 30.75
C ALA A 24 2.44 26.90 30.24
N ALA A 25 1.36 26.45 30.86
CA ALA A 25 0.54 25.39 30.33
C ALA A 25 0.16 25.80 28.89
N GLN A 26 0.73 25.11 27.91
CA GLN A 26 0.34 25.29 26.52
C GLN A 26 -1.12 24.86 26.42
N THR A 27 -2.01 25.81 26.35
CA THR A 27 -3.40 25.58 25.96
C THR A 27 -3.35 24.79 24.63
N PRO A 28 -4.01 23.65 24.50
CA PRO A 28 -4.08 22.99 23.23
C PRO A 28 -4.58 23.99 22.20
N LEU A 29 -3.81 24.21 21.15
CA LEU A 29 -4.29 24.98 20.00
C LEU A 29 -5.61 24.33 19.57
N ALA A 30 -6.70 25.09 19.61
CA ALA A 30 -7.96 24.68 19.03
C ALA A 30 -7.64 24.25 17.57
N PRO A 31 -8.12 23.11 17.12
CA PRO A 31 -7.88 22.68 15.73
C PRO A 31 -8.33 23.82 14.83
N ALA A 32 -7.44 24.27 13.94
CA ALA A 32 -7.77 25.27 12.94
C ALA A 32 -9.06 24.82 12.23
N PRO A 33 -9.99 25.75 11.92
CA PRO A 33 -11.20 25.37 11.21
C PRO A 33 -10.76 24.67 9.92
N ARG A 34 -11.04 23.38 9.83
CA ARG A 34 -10.81 22.62 8.62
C ARG A 34 -11.73 23.22 7.56
N HIS A 35 -11.22 24.07 6.68
CA HIS A 35 -11.84 24.33 5.39
C HIS A 35 -11.74 23.01 4.63
N GLY A 36 -12.63 22.07 5.00
CA GLY A 36 -12.65 20.74 4.42
C GLY A 36 -12.92 20.85 2.93
N LEU A 37 -12.19 20.11 2.13
CA LEU A 37 -12.54 19.90 0.73
C LEU A 37 -14.03 19.51 0.66
N PRO A 38 -14.79 19.96 -0.36
CA PRO A 38 -16.14 19.46 -0.57
C PRO A 38 -16.11 17.94 -0.65
N ALA A 39 -17.18 17.28 -0.28
CA ALA A 39 -17.22 15.83 -0.39
C ALA A 39 -17.07 15.40 -1.87
N PRO A 40 -16.34 14.30 -2.18
CA PRO A 40 -16.28 13.80 -3.54
C PRO A 40 -17.68 13.42 -4.02
N THR A 41 -17.99 13.73 -5.26
CA THR A 41 -19.19 13.21 -5.93
C THR A 41 -18.91 11.80 -6.43
N ARG A 42 -19.93 10.94 -6.39
CA ARG A 42 -19.88 9.58 -6.92
C ARG A 42 -21.14 9.30 -7.73
N GLU A 43 -20.98 8.87 -8.96
CA GLU A 43 -22.09 8.39 -9.79
C GLU A 43 -21.69 7.16 -10.61
N VAL A 44 -22.69 6.44 -11.12
CA VAL A 44 -22.50 5.37 -12.11
C VAL A 44 -22.99 5.89 -13.45
N LEU A 45 -22.07 5.97 -14.41
CA LEU A 45 -22.35 6.47 -15.75
C LEU A 45 -23.05 5.41 -16.61
N PRO A 46 -23.67 5.80 -17.73
CA PRO A 46 -24.11 4.85 -18.75
C PRO A 46 -22.95 3.91 -19.14
N GLY A 47 -23.24 2.61 -19.26
CA GLY A 47 -22.19 1.58 -19.44
C GLY A 47 -21.62 1.00 -18.15
N GLY A 48 -21.95 1.57 -16.99
CA GLY A 48 -21.61 1.04 -15.68
C GLY A 48 -20.30 1.57 -15.08
N LEU A 49 -19.59 2.49 -15.76
CA LEU A 49 -18.38 3.12 -15.22
C LEU A 49 -18.71 3.91 -13.94
N ARG A 50 -18.00 3.63 -12.86
CA ARG A 50 -18.07 4.45 -11.64
C ARG A 50 -17.20 5.68 -11.84
N LEU A 51 -17.77 6.87 -11.64
CA LEU A 51 -17.07 8.15 -11.69
C LEU A 51 -17.03 8.77 -10.29
N ILE A 52 -15.83 9.12 -9.84
CA ILE A 52 -15.61 9.89 -8.62
C ILE A 52 -14.90 11.19 -9.02
N VAL A 53 -15.47 12.33 -8.62
CA VAL A 53 -14.87 13.65 -8.85
C VAL A 53 -14.73 14.37 -7.52
N GLN A 54 -13.51 14.82 -7.24
CA GLN A 54 -13.18 15.65 -6.09
C GLN A 54 -12.66 17.00 -6.56
N GLU A 55 -13.44 18.04 -6.37
CA GLU A 55 -12.97 19.39 -6.62
C GLU A 55 -11.94 19.81 -5.57
N HIS A 56 -10.75 20.25 -6.03
CA HIS A 56 -9.65 20.71 -5.19
C HIS A 56 -9.06 22.00 -5.79
N ARG A 57 -9.72 23.14 -5.54
CA ARG A 57 -9.41 24.43 -6.17
C ARG A 57 -8.03 25.00 -5.82
N ALA A 58 -7.46 24.61 -4.70
CA ALA A 58 -6.13 25.08 -4.29
C ALA A 58 -4.97 24.40 -5.04
N ALA A 59 -5.24 23.28 -5.77
CA ALA A 59 -4.24 22.60 -6.55
C ALA A 59 -4.06 23.28 -7.93
N SER A 60 -2.89 23.14 -8.53
CA SER A 60 -2.62 23.53 -9.93
C SER A 60 -2.61 22.34 -10.89
N THR A 61 -2.63 21.14 -10.35
CA THR A 61 -2.59 19.88 -11.08
C THR A 61 -3.87 19.07 -10.89
N VAL A 62 -4.13 18.17 -11.82
CA VAL A 62 -5.21 17.19 -11.77
C VAL A 62 -4.64 15.80 -11.75
N ALA A 63 -5.12 14.94 -10.83
CA ALA A 63 -4.89 13.52 -10.83
C ALA A 63 -6.08 12.81 -11.51
N ILE A 64 -5.80 12.01 -12.52
CA ILE A 64 -6.77 11.21 -13.26
C ILE A 64 -6.37 9.76 -13.09
N HIS A 65 -7.12 8.98 -12.31
CA HIS A 65 -6.86 7.57 -12.05
C HIS A 65 -7.95 6.72 -12.67
N LEU A 66 -7.55 5.65 -13.34
CA LEU A 66 -8.47 4.62 -13.80
C LEU A 66 -8.14 3.30 -13.09
N TRP A 67 -9.10 2.75 -12.41
CA TRP A 67 -9.01 1.52 -11.63
C TRP A 67 -9.81 0.42 -12.28
N ALA A 68 -9.21 -0.74 -12.45
CA ALA A 68 -9.89 -1.96 -12.89
C ALA A 68 -9.98 -2.95 -11.71
N GLY A 69 -11.17 -3.48 -11.47
CA GLY A 69 -11.42 -4.48 -10.43
C GLY A 69 -10.92 -5.87 -10.84
N VAL A 70 -9.64 -5.96 -11.21
CA VAL A 70 -8.95 -7.21 -11.59
C VAL A 70 -7.50 -7.16 -11.15
N GLY A 71 -6.99 -8.28 -10.63
CA GLY A 71 -5.61 -8.43 -10.18
C GLY A 71 -5.20 -9.89 -10.07
N GLY A 72 -4.07 -10.15 -9.43
CA GLY A 72 -3.48 -11.49 -9.37
C GLY A 72 -4.40 -12.60 -8.85
N ARG A 73 -5.39 -12.27 -8.02
CA ARG A 73 -6.35 -13.26 -7.50
C ARG A 73 -7.33 -13.79 -8.56
N ASP A 74 -7.57 -13.01 -9.61
CA ASP A 74 -8.58 -13.30 -10.63
C ASP A 74 -8.04 -14.18 -11.76
N GLU A 75 -6.74 -14.44 -11.75
CA GLU A 75 -6.02 -15.19 -12.76
C GLU A 75 -6.28 -16.70 -12.64
N ALA A 76 -6.62 -17.33 -13.76
CA ALA A 76 -6.77 -18.79 -13.85
C ALA A 76 -5.39 -19.49 -13.94
N VAL A 77 -5.41 -20.81 -13.94
CA VAL A 77 -4.23 -21.60 -14.29
C VAL A 77 -3.89 -21.33 -15.76
N GLY A 78 -2.63 -21.01 -16.06
CA GLY A 78 -2.17 -20.58 -17.38
C GLY A 78 -2.26 -19.06 -17.62
N GLU A 79 -2.79 -18.28 -16.65
CA GLU A 79 -2.91 -16.81 -16.75
C GLU A 79 -2.15 -16.08 -15.64
N ARG A 80 -1.30 -16.78 -14.86
CA ARG A 80 -0.62 -16.17 -13.72
C ARG A 80 0.37 -15.10 -14.16
N GLY A 81 0.12 -13.86 -13.71
CA GLY A 81 0.87 -12.68 -14.10
C GLY A 81 0.24 -11.91 -15.26
N PHE A 82 -0.93 -12.31 -15.79
CA PHE A 82 -1.58 -11.62 -16.89
C PHE A 82 -2.11 -10.24 -16.50
N SER A 83 -2.53 -10.03 -15.22
CA SER A 83 -2.90 -8.71 -14.74
C SER A 83 -1.75 -7.71 -14.86
N HIS A 84 -0.57 -8.12 -14.39
CA HIS A 84 0.64 -7.31 -14.44
C HIS A 84 1.17 -7.16 -15.87
N PHE A 85 1.16 -8.22 -16.65
CA PHE A 85 1.61 -8.16 -18.04
C PHE A 85 0.66 -7.29 -18.90
N ALA A 86 -0.66 -7.35 -18.67
CA ALA A 86 -1.59 -6.44 -19.32
C ALA A 86 -1.34 -4.98 -18.92
N GLU A 87 -0.99 -4.71 -17.66
CA GLU A 87 -0.59 -3.39 -17.19
C GLU A 87 0.53 -2.82 -18.07
N HIS A 88 1.63 -3.55 -18.30
CA HIS A 88 2.72 -3.14 -19.19
C HIS A 88 2.25 -2.88 -20.62
N MET A 89 1.43 -3.79 -21.15
CA MET A 89 1.01 -3.76 -22.55
C MET A 89 0.08 -2.58 -22.89
N LEU A 90 -0.67 -2.05 -21.90
CA LEU A 90 -1.56 -0.92 -22.16
C LEU A 90 -0.81 0.39 -22.50
N PHE A 91 0.48 0.50 -22.18
CA PHE A 91 1.36 1.61 -22.57
C PHE A 91 1.97 1.45 -23.97
N LYS A 92 1.79 0.30 -24.64
CA LYS A 92 2.54 -0.09 -25.83
C LYS A 92 1.80 0.13 -27.16
N GLY A 93 0.85 1.06 -27.17
CA GLY A 93 0.14 1.49 -28.38
C GLY A 93 -1.32 1.07 -28.41
N THR A 94 -2.09 1.87 -29.13
CA THR A 94 -3.52 1.69 -29.36
C THR A 94 -3.83 1.64 -30.86
N THR A 95 -5.09 1.46 -31.20
CA THR A 95 -5.55 1.52 -32.60
C THR A 95 -5.36 2.90 -33.25
N THR A 96 -5.19 3.96 -32.44
CA THR A 96 -5.07 5.35 -32.90
C THR A 96 -3.75 6.00 -32.54
N ARG A 97 -2.95 5.43 -31.64
CA ARG A 97 -1.72 6.00 -31.12
C ARG A 97 -0.57 5.00 -31.17
N PRO A 98 0.65 5.45 -31.56
CA PRO A 98 1.81 4.58 -31.61
C PRO A 98 2.34 4.23 -30.19
N ARG A 99 3.30 3.30 -30.14
CA ARG A 99 4.09 2.99 -28.94
C ARG A 99 4.74 4.25 -28.36
N GLY A 100 4.79 4.37 -27.03
CA GLY A 100 5.41 5.49 -26.31
C GLY A 100 4.56 6.77 -26.33
N PHE A 101 3.32 6.68 -26.79
CA PHE A 101 2.43 7.86 -26.91
C PHE A 101 2.05 8.42 -25.54
N VAL A 102 1.84 7.55 -24.53
CA VAL A 102 1.42 7.98 -23.18
C VAL A 102 2.51 8.84 -22.56
N GLU A 103 3.73 8.32 -22.53
CA GLU A 103 4.89 9.02 -22.01
C GLU A 103 5.12 10.34 -22.77
N THR A 104 5.09 10.28 -24.10
CA THR A 104 5.30 11.47 -24.93
C THR A 104 4.24 12.55 -24.71
N GLU A 105 2.94 12.19 -24.69
CA GLU A 105 1.86 13.16 -24.48
C GLU A 105 1.88 13.72 -23.05
N VAL A 106 2.20 12.90 -22.04
CA VAL A 106 2.24 13.30 -20.63
C VAL A 106 3.47 14.16 -20.34
N GLU A 107 4.66 13.73 -20.74
CA GLU A 107 5.92 14.46 -20.50
C GLU A 107 5.97 15.79 -21.27
N SER A 108 5.38 15.86 -22.47
CA SER A 108 5.33 17.10 -23.26
C SER A 108 4.62 18.26 -22.55
N VAL A 109 3.80 17.96 -21.56
CA VAL A 109 3.08 18.97 -20.75
C VAL A 109 3.59 19.04 -19.31
N GLY A 110 4.72 18.39 -18.99
CA GLY A 110 5.31 18.35 -17.65
C GLY A 110 4.53 17.46 -16.68
N GLY A 111 3.74 16.52 -17.19
CA GLY A 111 2.99 15.55 -16.38
C GLY A 111 3.80 14.34 -15.96
N ARG A 112 3.16 13.45 -15.22
CA ARG A 112 3.69 12.14 -14.80
C ARG A 112 2.62 11.07 -14.99
N THR A 113 3.05 9.86 -15.29
CA THR A 113 2.19 8.68 -15.42
C THR A 113 2.85 7.47 -14.78
N ASN A 114 2.04 6.58 -14.27
CA ASN A 114 2.46 5.24 -13.85
C ASN A 114 1.23 4.35 -13.73
N ALA A 115 1.47 3.09 -13.35
CA ALA A 115 0.45 2.10 -13.10
C ALA A 115 0.86 1.19 -11.94
N GLY A 116 -0.01 0.30 -11.53
CA GLY A 116 0.31 -0.71 -10.53
C GLY A 116 -0.74 -1.80 -10.45
N THR A 117 -0.27 -3.02 -10.26
CA THR A 117 -1.10 -4.21 -10.09
C THR A 117 -0.96 -4.76 -8.68
N SER A 118 -2.10 -5.11 -8.09
CA SER A 118 -2.22 -5.78 -6.80
C SER A 118 -2.96 -7.11 -6.95
N ASN A 119 -3.22 -7.77 -5.84
CA ASN A 119 -4.06 -8.97 -5.86
C ASN A 119 -5.51 -8.65 -6.29
N ASP A 120 -6.08 -7.53 -5.85
CA ASP A 120 -7.51 -7.23 -5.99
C ASP A 120 -7.84 -6.23 -7.09
N TYR A 121 -6.85 -5.51 -7.63
CA TYR A 121 -7.03 -4.43 -8.59
C TYR A 121 -5.78 -4.17 -9.43
N THR A 122 -6.00 -3.50 -10.56
CA THR A 122 -4.95 -2.83 -11.35
C THR A 122 -5.37 -1.38 -11.54
N PHE A 123 -4.43 -0.42 -11.47
CA PHE A 123 -4.73 1.00 -11.67
C PHE A 123 -3.70 1.68 -12.56
N TYR A 124 -4.14 2.74 -13.22
CA TYR A 124 -3.36 3.60 -14.09
C TYR A 124 -3.60 5.04 -13.68
N TYR A 125 -2.59 5.90 -13.75
CA TYR A 125 -2.80 7.29 -13.44
C TYR A 125 -2.01 8.26 -14.31
N LEU A 126 -2.58 9.45 -14.44
CA LEU A 126 -1.96 10.62 -15.04
C LEU A 126 -2.02 11.75 -14.00
N LEU A 127 -0.89 12.40 -13.76
CA LEU A 127 -0.82 13.66 -13.01
C LEU A 127 -0.44 14.75 -14.00
N LEU A 128 -1.36 15.69 -14.28
CA LEU A 128 -1.25 16.66 -15.35
C LEU A 128 -1.51 18.09 -14.84
N PRO A 129 -1.08 19.14 -15.57
CA PRO A 129 -1.63 20.48 -15.38
C PRO A 129 -3.15 20.47 -15.53
N ALA A 130 -3.87 21.24 -14.71
CA ALA A 130 -5.34 21.25 -14.67
C ALA A 130 -5.99 21.52 -16.03
N SER A 131 -5.37 22.35 -16.88
CA SER A 131 -5.83 22.63 -18.25
C SER A 131 -5.85 21.40 -19.17
N ARG A 132 -5.25 20.30 -18.75
CA ARG A 132 -5.19 19.03 -19.50
C ARG A 132 -6.17 17.96 -19.00
N THR A 133 -7.15 18.32 -18.17
CA THR A 133 -8.12 17.36 -17.61
C THR A 133 -8.85 16.58 -18.70
N VAL A 134 -9.50 17.24 -19.65
CA VAL A 134 -10.27 16.57 -20.71
C VAL A 134 -9.36 15.74 -21.65
N PRO A 135 -8.24 16.29 -22.17
CA PRO A 135 -7.29 15.48 -22.93
C PRO A 135 -6.76 14.26 -22.15
N GLY A 136 -6.47 14.41 -20.85
CA GLY A 136 -6.02 13.32 -20.00
C GLY A 136 -7.05 12.20 -19.83
N ILE A 137 -8.33 12.56 -19.66
CA ILE A 137 -9.43 11.56 -19.60
C ILE A 137 -9.52 10.79 -20.93
N ARG A 138 -9.42 11.45 -22.06
CA ARG A 138 -9.40 10.80 -23.39
C ARG A 138 -8.17 9.91 -23.57
N LEU A 139 -7.00 10.37 -23.11
CA LEU A 139 -5.75 9.62 -23.19
C LEU A 139 -5.82 8.31 -22.39
N ILE A 140 -6.21 8.38 -21.12
CA ILE A 140 -6.29 7.18 -20.26
C ILE A 140 -7.38 6.21 -20.74
N ALA A 141 -8.49 6.72 -21.27
CA ALA A 141 -9.54 5.90 -21.85
C ALA A 141 -9.05 5.17 -23.12
N ASP A 142 -8.37 5.86 -24.01
CA ASP A 142 -7.83 5.26 -25.24
C ASP A 142 -6.78 4.18 -24.91
N MET A 143 -5.86 4.50 -24.00
CA MET A 143 -4.85 3.55 -23.49
C MET A 143 -5.50 2.25 -23.02
N VAL A 144 -6.53 2.35 -22.19
CA VAL A 144 -7.12 1.17 -21.53
C VAL A 144 -8.12 0.44 -22.42
N LEU A 145 -8.87 1.14 -23.29
CA LEU A 145 -9.94 0.55 -24.08
C LEU A 145 -9.52 0.10 -25.48
N ASN A 146 -8.43 0.64 -26.03
CA ASN A 146 -8.08 0.47 -27.45
C ASN A 146 -6.68 -0.12 -27.66
N SER A 147 -6.04 -0.65 -26.62
CA SER A 147 -4.73 -1.30 -26.73
C SER A 147 -4.74 -2.43 -27.75
N ILE A 148 -3.69 -2.50 -28.59
CA ILE A 148 -3.56 -3.50 -29.65
C ILE A 148 -2.81 -4.77 -29.23
N PHE A 149 -2.10 -4.73 -28.09
CA PHE A 149 -1.25 -5.83 -27.61
C PHE A 149 -0.30 -6.31 -28.71
N ASP A 150 0.48 -5.41 -29.30
CA ASP A 150 1.37 -5.72 -30.41
C ASP A 150 2.30 -6.90 -30.09
N PRO A 151 2.40 -7.95 -30.96
CA PRO A 151 3.20 -9.14 -30.68
C PRO A 151 4.70 -8.86 -30.50
N GLY A 152 5.22 -7.85 -31.19
CA GLY A 152 6.64 -7.45 -31.07
C GLY A 152 6.92 -6.77 -29.74
N GLU A 153 5.99 -5.91 -29.28
CA GLU A 153 6.06 -5.31 -27.93
C GLU A 153 5.87 -6.36 -26.85
N LEU A 154 4.94 -7.28 -27.03
CA LEU A 154 4.71 -8.37 -26.09
C LEU A 154 5.97 -9.22 -25.87
N ALA A 155 6.72 -9.50 -26.92
CA ALA A 155 7.97 -10.23 -26.81
C ALA A 155 9.04 -9.43 -26.02
N ARG A 156 9.11 -8.11 -26.23
CA ARG A 156 10.05 -7.23 -25.51
C ARG A 156 9.65 -7.06 -24.04
N GLU A 157 8.39 -6.76 -23.79
CA GLU A 157 7.90 -6.55 -22.41
C GLU A 157 7.96 -7.83 -21.57
N ARG A 158 7.84 -9.00 -22.18
CA ARG A 158 8.06 -10.27 -21.47
C ARG A 158 9.45 -10.34 -20.84
N GLU A 159 10.49 -9.91 -21.55
CA GLU A 159 11.85 -9.87 -20.99
C GLU A 159 11.98 -8.83 -19.88
N VAL A 160 11.30 -7.66 -20.02
CA VAL A 160 11.24 -6.65 -18.95
C VAL A 160 10.57 -7.22 -17.69
N VAL A 161 9.43 -7.91 -17.83
CA VAL A 161 8.74 -8.54 -16.70
C VAL A 161 9.62 -9.63 -16.06
N PHE A 162 10.34 -10.42 -16.84
CA PHE A 162 11.29 -11.40 -16.27
C PHE A 162 12.42 -10.75 -15.51
N GLU A 163 12.93 -9.63 -15.99
CA GLU A 163 13.96 -8.89 -15.27
C GLU A 163 13.41 -8.31 -13.95
N GLU A 164 12.18 -7.80 -13.96
CA GLU A 164 11.53 -7.33 -12.76
C GLU A 164 11.30 -8.45 -11.73
N VAL A 165 10.91 -9.64 -12.17
CA VAL A 165 10.82 -10.83 -11.31
C VAL A 165 12.17 -11.11 -10.65
N ARG A 166 13.28 -11.08 -11.42
CA ARG A 166 14.64 -11.30 -10.89
C ARG A 166 15.03 -10.24 -9.87
N LEU A 167 14.83 -8.95 -10.19
CA LEU A 167 15.13 -7.84 -9.28
C LEU A 167 14.35 -7.96 -7.96
N ASN A 168 13.09 -8.37 -8.02
CA ASN A 168 12.28 -8.62 -6.84
C ASN A 168 12.71 -9.86 -6.06
N GLU A 169 13.23 -10.89 -6.72
CA GLU A 169 13.80 -12.08 -6.06
C GLU A 169 15.14 -11.76 -5.41
N ASP A 170 15.96 -10.97 -6.05
CA ASP A 170 17.28 -10.57 -5.56
C ASP A 170 17.19 -9.57 -4.40
N ASN A 171 16.12 -8.81 -4.27
CA ASN A 171 15.89 -7.95 -3.12
C ASN A 171 15.41 -8.78 -1.91
N PRO A 172 16.21 -8.93 -0.85
CA PRO A 172 15.90 -9.85 0.25
C PRO A 172 14.61 -9.48 0.98
N ARG A 173 14.34 -8.19 1.16
CA ARG A 173 13.14 -7.71 1.86
C ARG A 173 11.86 -7.97 1.06
N SER A 174 11.88 -7.66 -0.24
CA SER A 174 10.76 -7.92 -1.14
C SER A 174 10.50 -9.42 -1.27
N SER A 175 11.58 -10.20 -1.43
CA SER A 175 11.54 -11.66 -1.53
C SER A 175 10.97 -12.29 -0.25
N LEU A 176 11.42 -11.84 0.95
CA LEU A 176 10.91 -12.34 2.23
C LEU A 176 9.40 -12.10 2.36
N GLY A 177 8.93 -10.88 2.11
CA GLY A 177 7.51 -10.54 2.21
C GLY A 177 6.64 -11.36 1.25
N ARG A 178 7.03 -11.44 -0.03
CA ARG A 178 6.31 -12.22 -1.04
C ARG A 178 6.26 -13.71 -0.70
N GLN A 179 7.40 -14.32 -0.35
CA GLN A 179 7.45 -15.74 0.00
C GLN A 179 6.71 -16.04 1.31
N LEU A 180 6.66 -15.09 2.24
CA LEU A 180 5.83 -15.21 3.44
C LEU A 180 4.33 -15.25 3.09
N TYR A 181 3.87 -14.38 2.17
CA TYR A 181 2.50 -14.44 1.64
C TYR A 181 2.20 -15.77 0.95
N THR A 182 3.11 -16.25 0.11
CA THR A 182 2.97 -17.56 -0.54
C THR A 182 2.85 -18.70 0.49
N LEU A 183 3.62 -18.64 1.56
CA LEU A 183 3.60 -19.64 2.62
C LEU A 183 2.31 -19.54 3.46
N LEU A 184 1.89 -18.32 3.80
CA LEU A 184 0.69 -18.04 4.58
C LEU A 184 -0.58 -18.46 3.84
N TYR A 185 -0.68 -18.10 2.55
CA TYR A 185 -1.82 -18.35 1.68
C TYR A 185 -1.63 -19.55 0.74
N GLN A 186 -0.94 -20.59 1.20
CA GLN A 186 -0.68 -21.77 0.36
C GLN A 186 -1.98 -22.37 -0.20
N GLY A 187 -2.04 -22.52 -1.53
CA GLY A 187 -3.24 -23.03 -2.22
C GLY A 187 -4.33 -21.98 -2.49
N HIS A 188 -4.24 -20.81 -1.88
CA HIS A 188 -5.17 -19.71 -2.08
C HIS A 188 -4.66 -18.73 -3.17
N PRO A 189 -5.53 -18.05 -3.95
CA PRO A 189 -5.11 -17.08 -4.95
C PRO A 189 -4.17 -15.99 -4.43
N TYR A 190 -4.34 -15.49 -3.22
CA TYR A 190 -3.44 -14.49 -2.62
C TYR A 190 -2.01 -14.99 -2.33
N GLY A 191 -1.77 -16.29 -2.34
CA GLY A 191 -0.43 -16.85 -2.23
C GLY A 191 0.36 -16.86 -3.54
N ARG A 192 -0.27 -16.48 -4.66
CA ARG A 192 0.37 -16.41 -5.97
C ARG A 192 1.13 -15.08 -6.12
N PRO A 193 2.33 -15.07 -6.72
CA PRO A 193 3.02 -13.83 -7.03
C PRO A 193 2.22 -12.99 -8.03
N VAL A 194 2.01 -11.71 -7.75
CA VAL A 194 1.35 -10.77 -8.69
C VAL A 194 2.16 -10.60 -9.98
N LEU A 195 3.49 -10.69 -9.89
CA LEU A 195 4.39 -10.66 -11.06
C LEU A 195 4.25 -11.90 -11.95
N GLY A 196 3.55 -12.93 -11.48
CA GLY A 196 3.21 -14.11 -12.26
C GLY A 196 4.13 -15.30 -12.11
N ASP A 197 3.83 -16.30 -12.91
CA ASP A 197 4.60 -17.54 -13.06
C ASP A 197 5.36 -17.53 -14.38
N ALA A 198 6.63 -17.92 -14.35
CA ALA A 198 7.49 -17.88 -15.54
C ALA A 198 6.99 -18.78 -16.69
N ALA A 199 6.33 -19.91 -16.39
CA ALA A 199 5.79 -20.79 -17.42
C ALA A 199 4.56 -20.14 -18.10
N ASP A 200 3.64 -19.58 -17.31
CA ASP A 200 2.44 -18.91 -17.81
C ASP A 200 2.83 -17.66 -18.64
N LEU A 201 3.79 -16.88 -18.17
CA LEU A 201 4.29 -15.70 -18.90
C LEU A 201 4.99 -16.06 -20.23
N ARG A 202 5.73 -17.18 -20.28
CA ARG A 202 6.34 -17.64 -21.55
C ARG A 202 5.29 -18.07 -22.55
N SER A 203 4.20 -18.68 -22.10
CA SER A 203 3.11 -19.15 -22.95
C SER A 203 2.13 -18.06 -23.38
N ALA A 204 2.21 -16.87 -22.77
CA ALA A 204 1.32 -15.74 -23.07
C ALA A 204 1.43 -15.32 -24.55
N THR A 205 0.29 -15.21 -25.21
CA THR A 205 0.16 -14.74 -26.61
C THR A 205 -0.67 -13.46 -26.66
N GLN A 206 -0.61 -12.75 -27.77
CA GLN A 206 -1.49 -11.61 -28.03
C GLN A 206 -2.96 -11.98 -27.81
N GLU A 207 -3.37 -13.14 -28.32
CA GLU A 207 -4.74 -13.63 -28.24
C GLU A 207 -5.16 -13.89 -26.81
N SER A 208 -4.35 -14.61 -26.01
CA SER A 208 -4.66 -14.92 -24.61
C SER A 208 -4.72 -13.69 -23.74
N LEU A 209 -3.79 -12.72 -23.90
CA LEU A 209 -3.81 -11.46 -23.17
C LEU A 209 -4.99 -10.56 -23.57
N ARG A 210 -5.34 -10.51 -24.87
CA ARG A 210 -6.53 -9.78 -25.33
C ARG A 210 -7.82 -10.41 -24.80
N ALA A 211 -7.90 -11.73 -24.73
CA ALA A 211 -9.05 -12.42 -24.16
C ALA A 211 -9.18 -12.12 -22.65
N TYR A 212 -8.04 -12.13 -21.92
CA TYR A 212 -7.98 -11.72 -20.52
C TYR A 212 -8.43 -10.27 -20.33
N TRP A 213 -7.83 -9.34 -21.07
CA TRP A 213 -8.17 -7.93 -21.04
C TRP A 213 -9.65 -7.66 -21.37
N ALA A 214 -10.19 -8.25 -22.43
CA ALA A 214 -11.58 -8.06 -22.85
C ALA A 214 -12.60 -8.55 -21.79
N ARG A 215 -12.22 -9.52 -20.97
CA ARG A 215 -13.04 -10.09 -19.89
C ARG A 215 -13.17 -9.13 -18.69
N TYR A 216 -12.13 -8.38 -18.39
CA TYR A 216 -12.06 -7.59 -17.15
C TYR A 216 -12.06 -6.07 -17.36
N TYR A 217 -11.55 -5.57 -18.49
CA TYR A 217 -11.45 -4.13 -18.77
C TYR A 217 -12.72 -3.63 -19.48
N VAL A 218 -13.82 -3.73 -18.77
CA VAL A 218 -15.15 -3.25 -19.17
C VAL A 218 -15.60 -2.13 -18.25
N PRO A 219 -16.35 -1.11 -18.72
CA PRO A 219 -16.71 0.06 -17.90
C PRO A 219 -17.33 -0.29 -16.56
N SER A 220 -18.20 -1.31 -16.50
CA SER A 220 -18.85 -1.77 -15.26
C SER A 220 -17.88 -2.31 -14.20
N ASN A 221 -16.69 -2.74 -14.59
CA ASN A 221 -15.63 -3.19 -13.69
C ASN A 221 -14.57 -2.10 -13.39
N MET A 222 -14.79 -0.86 -13.88
CA MET A 222 -13.82 0.22 -13.76
C MET A 222 -14.36 1.38 -12.92
N THR A 223 -13.42 2.13 -12.34
CA THR A 223 -13.66 3.37 -11.60
C THR A 223 -12.72 4.45 -12.13
N LEU A 224 -13.28 5.54 -12.65
CA LEU A 224 -12.54 6.74 -13.00
C LEU A 224 -12.59 7.71 -11.81
N VAL A 225 -11.43 8.13 -11.34
CA VAL A 225 -11.29 9.12 -10.26
C VAL A 225 -10.57 10.34 -10.80
N VAL A 226 -11.16 11.51 -10.62
CA VAL A 226 -10.58 12.79 -11.04
C VAL A 226 -10.54 13.73 -9.84
N VAL A 227 -9.34 14.16 -9.45
CA VAL A 227 -9.13 15.06 -8.31
C VAL A 227 -8.31 16.26 -8.77
N GLY A 228 -8.81 17.48 -8.56
CA GLY A 228 -8.10 18.69 -8.95
C GLY A 228 -9.03 19.92 -9.06
N PRO A 229 -8.53 21.04 -9.58
CA PRO A 229 -9.33 22.24 -9.84
C PRO A 229 -10.15 22.06 -11.13
N VAL A 230 -11.13 21.18 -11.07
CA VAL A 230 -11.91 20.71 -12.22
C VAL A 230 -13.38 21.12 -12.10
N ASP A 231 -14.06 21.27 -13.23
CA ASP A 231 -15.51 21.36 -13.30
C ASP A 231 -16.10 19.94 -13.41
N PRO A 232 -16.88 19.48 -12.41
CA PRO A 232 -17.47 18.16 -12.42
C PRO A 232 -18.34 17.86 -13.65
N ALA A 233 -19.02 18.88 -14.19
CA ALA A 233 -19.86 18.71 -15.40
C ALA A 233 -19.01 18.43 -16.65
N GLN A 234 -17.88 19.13 -16.79
CA GLN A 234 -16.93 18.86 -17.88
C GLN A 234 -16.28 17.49 -17.77
N VAL A 235 -15.87 17.11 -16.55
CA VAL A 235 -15.31 15.77 -16.28
C VAL A 235 -16.32 14.70 -16.64
N ARG A 236 -17.57 14.86 -16.20
CA ARG A 236 -18.66 13.94 -16.52
C ARG A 236 -18.90 13.79 -18.04
N ALA A 237 -18.98 14.91 -18.75
CA ALA A 237 -19.18 14.90 -20.20
C ALA A 237 -18.01 14.18 -20.90
N ALA A 238 -16.77 14.49 -20.55
CA ALA A 238 -15.59 13.84 -21.09
C ALA A 238 -15.53 12.33 -20.79
N ALA A 239 -15.92 11.92 -19.57
CA ALA A 239 -15.99 10.50 -19.20
C ALA A 239 -17.07 9.76 -20.02
N ILE A 240 -18.25 10.34 -20.21
CA ILE A 240 -19.30 9.75 -21.06
C ILE A 240 -18.84 9.64 -22.52
N GLU A 241 -18.21 10.66 -23.06
CA GLU A 241 -17.66 10.64 -24.43
C GLU A 241 -16.62 9.53 -24.59
N ALA A 242 -15.69 9.42 -23.63
CA ALA A 242 -14.55 8.51 -23.74
C ALA A 242 -14.91 7.03 -23.48
N PHE A 243 -15.88 6.75 -22.61
CA PHE A 243 -16.22 5.39 -22.18
C PHE A 243 -17.62 4.92 -22.63
N GLY A 244 -18.51 5.84 -22.99
CA GLY A 244 -19.93 5.57 -23.20
C GLY A 244 -20.26 4.75 -24.46
N SER A 245 -19.33 4.56 -25.39
CA SER A 245 -19.52 3.73 -26.60
C SER A 245 -19.44 2.22 -26.32
N ARG A 246 -18.97 1.82 -25.12
CA ARG A 246 -18.87 0.41 -24.74
C ARG A 246 -20.15 -0.09 -24.11
N PRO A 247 -20.65 -1.27 -24.52
CA PRO A 247 -21.85 -1.85 -23.91
C PRO A 247 -21.63 -2.15 -22.41
N ALA A 248 -22.71 -2.06 -21.65
CA ALA A 248 -22.70 -2.50 -20.26
C ALA A 248 -22.60 -4.05 -20.24
N VAL A 249 -21.38 -4.55 -20.01
CA VAL A 249 -21.11 -5.97 -19.85
C VAL A 249 -20.78 -6.20 -18.38
N THR A 250 -21.41 -7.18 -17.76
CA THR A 250 -21.07 -7.55 -16.37
C THR A 250 -19.79 -8.39 -16.39
N SER A 251 -18.72 -7.88 -15.80
CA SER A 251 -17.53 -8.68 -15.52
C SER A 251 -17.82 -9.58 -14.32
N ALA A 252 -17.81 -10.88 -14.54
CA ALA A 252 -17.92 -11.85 -13.46
C ALA A 252 -16.52 -12.18 -12.92
N ARG A 253 -16.19 -11.66 -11.75
CA ARG A 253 -14.98 -12.09 -11.03
C ARG A 253 -15.20 -13.49 -10.45
N PRO A 254 -14.19 -14.38 -10.50
CA PRO A 254 -14.29 -15.68 -9.85
C PRO A 254 -14.56 -15.52 -8.34
N PRO A 255 -15.38 -16.41 -7.73
CA PRO A 255 -15.53 -16.40 -6.30
C PRO A 255 -14.20 -16.69 -5.63
N LEU A 256 -13.88 -15.92 -4.59
CA LEU A 256 -12.67 -16.12 -3.82
C LEU A 256 -12.95 -17.09 -2.66
N PRO A 257 -12.27 -18.24 -2.59
CA PRO A 257 -12.42 -19.15 -1.46
C PRO A 257 -11.89 -18.50 -0.17
N ALA A 258 -12.33 -18.98 0.99
CA ALA A 258 -11.69 -18.60 2.24
C ALA A 258 -10.29 -19.24 2.31
N PRO A 259 -9.28 -18.55 2.86
CA PRO A 259 -7.98 -19.16 3.11
C PRO A 259 -8.11 -20.36 4.05
N ALA A 260 -7.36 -21.43 3.77
CA ALA A 260 -7.28 -22.57 4.67
C ALA A 260 -6.65 -22.14 6.00
N ALA A 261 -7.29 -22.49 7.12
CA ALA A 261 -6.70 -22.28 8.43
C ALA A 261 -5.33 -22.98 8.54
N LEU A 262 -4.44 -22.37 9.32
CA LEU A 262 -3.16 -22.97 9.64
C LEU A 262 -3.36 -23.96 10.80
N ASP A 263 -2.83 -25.17 10.63
CA ASP A 263 -2.74 -26.16 11.69
C ASP A 263 -1.29 -26.16 12.25
N GLY A 264 -1.06 -25.31 13.27
CA GLY A 264 0.26 -25.09 13.84
C GLY A 264 1.17 -24.19 12.98
N VAL A 265 2.48 -24.37 13.17
CA VAL A 265 3.50 -23.55 12.48
C VAL A 265 3.84 -24.11 11.12
N ARG A 266 3.54 -23.36 10.07
CA ARG A 266 3.98 -23.68 8.71
C ARG A 266 5.32 -23.01 8.44
N ALA A 267 6.41 -23.80 8.48
CA ALA A 267 7.77 -23.30 8.44
C ALA A 267 8.47 -23.57 7.11
N ARG A 268 9.31 -22.61 6.66
CA ARG A 268 10.24 -22.77 5.54
C ARG A 268 11.53 -22.03 5.86
N THR A 269 12.67 -22.67 5.56
CA THR A 269 14.00 -22.05 5.60
C THR A 269 14.58 -22.05 4.20
N VAL A 270 15.20 -20.94 3.80
CA VAL A 270 15.80 -20.73 2.47
C VAL A 270 17.22 -20.20 2.66
N GLU A 271 18.19 -20.84 2.06
CA GLU A 271 19.56 -20.34 1.99
C GLU A 271 19.67 -19.21 0.97
N ARG A 272 20.32 -18.12 1.37
CA ARG A 272 20.46 -16.91 0.60
C ARG A 272 21.92 -16.42 0.59
N PRO A 273 22.33 -15.65 -0.42
CA PRO A 273 23.70 -15.10 -0.49
C PRO A 273 23.95 -13.99 0.54
N GLU A 274 22.92 -13.41 1.13
CA GLU A 274 23.03 -12.33 2.11
C GLU A 274 23.70 -12.82 3.40
N ARG A 275 24.44 -11.91 4.04
CA ARG A 275 25.20 -12.24 5.28
C ARG A 275 24.34 -12.28 6.55
N GLN A 276 23.19 -11.63 6.54
CA GLN A 276 22.32 -11.51 7.70
C GLN A 276 21.10 -12.42 7.57
N THR A 277 20.77 -13.09 8.64
CA THR A 277 19.54 -13.86 8.77
C THR A 277 18.34 -12.92 8.78
N GLN A 278 17.27 -13.30 8.07
CA GLN A 278 15.99 -12.60 8.10
C GLN A 278 14.89 -13.56 8.54
N LEU A 279 13.96 -13.05 9.32
CA LEU A 279 12.81 -13.80 9.84
C LEU A 279 11.52 -13.10 9.45
N GLY A 280 10.58 -13.86 8.90
CA GLY A 280 9.21 -13.42 8.65
C GLY A 280 8.23 -14.33 9.40
N LEU A 281 7.32 -13.74 10.17
CA LEU A 281 6.19 -14.41 10.79
C LEU A 281 4.90 -13.83 10.23
N GLY A 282 3.89 -14.67 9.93
CA GLY A 282 2.64 -14.23 9.32
C GLY A 282 1.43 -14.97 9.86
N TRP A 283 0.38 -14.25 10.19
CA TRP A 283 -0.91 -14.78 10.65
C TRP A 283 -2.02 -14.37 9.70
N LEU A 284 -3.01 -15.22 9.52
CA LEU A 284 -4.26 -14.84 8.85
C LEU A 284 -5.01 -13.81 9.71
N ALA A 285 -5.58 -12.83 9.05
CA ALA A 285 -6.23 -11.69 9.68
C ALA A 285 -7.55 -11.34 8.96
N PRO A 286 -8.38 -10.46 9.52
CA PRO A 286 -9.67 -10.13 8.92
C PRO A 286 -9.52 -9.41 7.57
N PRO A 287 -10.48 -9.60 6.64
CA PRO A 287 -10.52 -8.89 5.36
C PRO A 287 -10.96 -7.44 5.51
N LEU A 288 -10.93 -6.71 4.39
CA LEU A 288 -11.56 -5.39 4.27
C LEU A 288 -13.04 -5.44 4.66
N GLY A 289 -13.47 -4.49 5.48
CA GLY A 289 -14.86 -4.36 5.91
C GLY A 289 -15.26 -5.20 7.12
N ASP A 290 -14.38 -6.06 7.60
CA ASP A 290 -14.62 -6.83 8.82
C ASP A 290 -14.76 -5.89 10.05
N PRO A 291 -15.65 -6.20 11.02
CA PRO A 291 -15.76 -5.42 12.25
C PRO A 291 -14.45 -5.27 13.03
N ASP A 292 -13.61 -6.30 13.07
CA ASP A 292 -12.34 -6.30 13.79
C ASP A 292 -11.22 -5.55 13.08
N MET A 293 -11.41 -5.14 11.81
CA MET A 293 -10.39 -4.50 10.99
C MET A 293 -9.71 -3.31 11.69
N ALA A 294 -10.48 -2.44 12.33
CA ALA A 294 -9.93 -1.26 13.01
C ALA A 294 -9.08 -1.62 14.23
N ALA A 295 -9.51 -2.62 15.02
CA ALA A 295 -8.75 -3.10 16.18
C ALA A 295 -7.45 -3.79 15.77
N VAL A 296 -7.47 -4.55 14.68
CA VAL A 296 -6.28 -5.22 14.12
C VAL A 296 -5.30 -4.22 13.51
N ASP A 297 -5.79 -3.16 12.87
CA ASP A 297 -4.96 -2.07 12.34
C ASP A 297 -4.20 -1.36 13.48
N VAL A 298 -4.91 -0.97 14.54
CA VAL A 298 -4.31 -0.40 15.75
C VAL A 298 -3.33 -1.37 16.41
N LEU A 299 -3.66 -2.66 16.48
CA LEU A 299 -2.75 -3.71 16.97
C LEU A 299 -1.46 -3.75 16.16
N GLY A 300 -1.52 -3.69 14.82
CA GLY A 300 -0.35 -3.66 13.94
C GLY A 300 0.57 -2.47 14.25
N HIS A 301 0.02 -1.28 14.44
CA HIS A 301 0.77 -0.10 14.83
C HIS A 301 1.46 -0.26 16.21
N ILE A 302 0.77 -0.80 17.20
CA ILE A 302 1.34 -1.04 18.54
C ILE A 302 2.42 -2.11 18.51
N LEU A 303 2.20 -3.19 17.74
CA LEU A 303 3.11 -4.32 17.65
C LEU A 303 4.45 -3.93 17.02
N GLY A 304 4.42 -3.32 15.82
CA GLY A 304 5.66 -3.10 15.05
C GLY A 304 5.64 -1.91 14.08
N GLY A 305 4.61 -1.06 14.09
CA GLY A 305 4.42 0.00 13.09
C GLY A 305 5.34 1.22 13.24
N SER A 306 6.09 1.37 14.34
CA SER A 306 6.96 2.53 14.58
C SER A 306 8.17 2.19 15.45
N ARG A 307 9.12 3.14 15.59
CA ARG A 307 10.26 2.99 16.52
C ARG A 307 9.83 2.87 17.99
N SER A 308 8.69 3.44 18.35
CA SER A 308 8.13 3.35 19.71
C SER A 308 7.24 2.11 19.94
N SER A 309 7.05 1.28 18.92
CA SER A 309 6.27 0.04 19.02
C SER A 309 6.95 -1.01 19.88
N ARG A 310 6.18 -1.97 20.39
CA ARG A 310 6.66 -2.98 21.35
C ARG A 310 7.83 -3.78 20.84
N LEU A 311 7.74 -4.31 19.63
CA LEU A 311 8.82 -5.12 19.05
C LEU A 311 10.11 -4.31 18.85
N ASN A 312 10.01 -3.06 18.36
CA ASN A 312 11.17 -2.21 18.23
C ASN A 312 11.82 -1.92 19.60
N GLN A 313 11.02 -1.55 20.59
CA GLN A 313 11.52 -1.28 21.94
C GLN A 313 12.11 -2.51 22.60
N ALA A 314 11.51 -3.68 22.45
CA ALA A 314 11.98 -4.90 23.07
C ALA A 314 13.21 -5.49 22.38
N LEU A 315 13.12 -5.69 21.06
CA LEU A 315 14.11 -6.51 20.34
C LEU A 315 15.25 -5.66 19.73
N ARG A 316 14.98 -4.42 19.35
CA ARG A 316 15.99 -3.56 18.77
C ARG A 316 16.67 -2.66 19.78
N GLU A 317 15.91 -1.89 20.57
CA GLU A 317 16.49 -0.87 21.45
C GLU A 317 17.04 -1.48 22.75
N ARG A 318 16.30 -2.38 23.43
CA ARG A 318 16.72 -2.97 24.71
C ARG A 318 17.67 -4.14 24.55
N THR A 319 17.30 -5.15 23.75
CA THR A 319 18.07 -6.41 23.66
C THR A 319 19.03 -6.49 22.48
N ARG A 320 18.87 -5.63 21.48
CA ARG A 320 19.70 -5.59 20.26
C ARG A 320 19.78 -6.93 19.53
N LEU A 321 18.71 -7.71 19.59
CA LEU A 321 18.61 -8.99 18.87
C LEU A 321 18.46 -8.80 17.37
N VAL A 322 17.96 -7.63 16.94
CA VAL A 322 17.68 -7.30 15.55
C VAL A 322 18.21 -5.91 15.19
N SER A 323 18.68 -5.74 13.95
CA SER A 323 19.03 -4.43 13.37
C SER A 323 17.77 -3.68 12.91
N SER A 324 16.76 -4.42 12.43
CA SER A 324 15.46 -3.86 12.08
C SER A 324 14.35 -4.86 12.37
N ILE A 325 13.19 -4.34 12.78
CA ILE A 325 11.97 -5.12 12.94
C ILE A 325 10.78 -4.23 12.60
N SER A 326 9.80 -4.79 11.89
CA SER A 326 8.53 -4.13 11.60
C SER A 326 7.37 -5.09 11.72
N GLY A 327 6.24 -4.58 12.22
CA GLY A 327 4.95 -5.27 12.18
C GLY A 327 3.97 -4.49 11.32
N TRP A 328 3.08 -5.18 10.66
CA TRP A 328 2.10 -4.60 9.77
C TRP A 328 0.81 -5.43 9.75
N TYR A 329 -0.28 -4.80 9.38
CA TYR A 329 -1.52 -5.42 8.97
C TYR A 329 -1.86 -5.01 7.54
N GLY A 330 -2.25 -5.96 6.70
CA GLY A 330 -2.69 -5.73 5.34
C GLY A 330 -4.02 -6.42 5.10
N ALA A 331 -5.08 -5.64 4.86
CA ALA A 331 -6.40 -6.15 4.50
C ALA A 331 -6.57 -6.18 2.98
N LEU A 332 -7.00 -7.32 2.46
CA LEU A 332 -7.46 -7.53 1.09
C LEU A 332 -8.96 -7.81 1.10
N GLN A 333 -9.61 -7.87 -0.07
CA GLN A 333 -11.07 -8.07 -0.16
C GLN A 333 -11.56 -9.35 0.51
N GLY A 334 -10.83 -10.45 0.38
CA GLY A 334 -11.27 -11.77 0.87
C GLY A 334 -10.54 -12.28 2.09
N ALA A 335 -9.44 -11.65 2.48
CA ALA A 335 -8.64 -12.05 3.63
C ALA A 335 -7.70 -10.92 4.04
N GLY A 336 -7.10 -11.03 5.22
CA GLY A 336 -6.03 -10.14 5.67
C GLY A 336 -4.86 -10.92 6.23
N ALA A 337 -3.74 -10.24 6.43
CA ALA A 337 -2.55 -10.78 7.08
C ALA A 337 -1.99 -9.80 8.11
N ILE A 338 -1.59 -10.30 9.26
CA ILE A 338 -0.66 -9.62 10.15
C ILE A 338 0.70 -10.23 9.92
N GLY A 339 1.73 -9.40 9.73
CA GLY A 339 3.09 -9.86 9.53
C GLY A 339 4.08 -9.16 10.45
N VAL A 340 5.13 -9.88 10.80
CA VAL A 340 6.33 -9.36 11.45
C VAL A 340 7.52 -9.77 10.61
N THR A 341 8.37 -8.81 10.24
CA THR A 341 9.63 -9.07 9.55
C THR A 341 10.79 -8.48 10.34
N ALA A 342 11.86 -9.25 10.47
CA ALA A 342 13.04 -8.84 11.22
C ALA A 342 14.34 -9.19 10.48
N GLN A 343 15.33 -8.31 10.58
CA GLN A 343 16.71 -8.56 10.20
C GLN A 343 17.53 -8.76 11.47
N LEU A 344 18.17 -9.91 11.60
CA LEU A 344 18.75 -10.36 12.85
C LEU A 344 20.21 -9.91 12.98
N GLU A 345 20.59 -9.50 14.18
CA GLU A 345 22.01 -9.37 14.59
C GLU A 345 22.57 -10.73 15.07
N SER A 346 21.71 -11.55 15.65
CA SER A 346 22.04 -12.93 16.04
C SER A 346 21.88 -13.89 14.84
N ARG A 347 22.68 -14.94 14.80
CA ARG A 347 22.52 -16.04 13.83
C ARG A 347 21.42 -17.03 14.23
N ASP A 348 20.88 -16.94 15.46
CA ASP A 348 19.83 -17.83 15.94
C ASP A 348 18.44 -17.23 15.76
N PRO A 349 17.69 -17.63 14.72
CA PRO A 349 16.33 -17.15 14.50
C PRO A 349 15.34 -17.61 15.56
N ALA A 350 15.59 -18.73 16.27
CA ALA A 350 14.68 -19.26 17.29
C ALA A 350 14.61 -18.32 18.51
N THR A 351 15.73 -17.75 18.92
CA THR A 351 15.77 -16.73 19.99
C THR A 351 14.94 -15.50 19.64
N VAL A 352 15.03 -15.01 18.40
CA VAL A 352 14.27 -13.83 17.95
C VAL A 352 12.78 -14.16 17.82
N GLU A 353 12.43 -15.32 17.26
CA GLU A 353 11.06 -15.81 17.19
C GLU A 353 10.42 -15.88 18.59
N GLN A 354 11.11 -16.51 19.56
CA GLN A 354 10.62 -16.61 20.93
C GLN A 354 10.44 -15.24 21.59
N ALA A 355 11.32 -14.29 21.32
CA ALA A 355 11.20 -12.92 21.84
C ALA A 355 9.98 -12.20 21.22
N ILE A 356 9.71 -12.37 19.94
CA ILE A 356 8.50 -11.85 19.28
C ILE A 356 7.24 -12.46 19.90
N LEU A 357 7.19 -13.80 20.05
CA LEU A 357 6.05 -14.50 20.63
C LEU A 357 5.83 -14.11 22.10
N THR A 358 6.88 -13.81 22.84
CA THR A 358 6.78 -13.32 24.23
C THR A 358 6.09 -11.96 24.28
N GLU A 359 6.42 -11.03 23.39
CA GLU A 359 5.75 -9.72 23.33
C GLU A 359 4.29 -9.85 22.87
N ILE A 360 4.00 -10.78 21.94
CA ILE A 360 2.62 -11.12 21.54
C ILE A 360 1.84 -11.67 22.75
N HIS A 361 2.42 -12.58 23.50
CA HIS A 361 1.78 -13.14 24.70
C HIS A 361 1.46 -12.05 25.74
N ARG A 362 2.37 -11.08 25.94
CA ARG A 362 2.11 -9.92 26.81
C ARG A 362 0.94 -9.07 26.31
N LEU A 363 0.79 -8.88 24.99
CA LEU A 363 -0.38 -8.20 24.43
C LEU A 363 -1.67 -8.94 24.74
N GLN A 364 -1.66 -10.26 24.70
CA GLN A 364 -2.82 -11.12 24.96
C GLN A 364 -3.20 -11.18 26.44
N THR A 365 -2.22 -11.14 27.35
CA THR A 365 -2.43 -11.27 28.81
C THR A 365 -2.66 -9.90 29.45
N ASP A 366 -1.72 -8.99 29.27
CA ASP A 366 -1.67 -7.71 29.98
C ASP A 366 -2.43 -6.61 29.19
N GLY A 367 -2.67 -6.84 27.88
CA GLY A 367 -3.27 -5.86 27.00
C GLY A 367 -2.32 -4.72 26.62
N VAL A 368 -2.88 -3.57 26.31
CA VAL A 368 -2.15 -2.35 25.93
C VAL A 368 -2.41 -1.21 26.93
N THR A 369 -1.44 -0.33 27.12
CA THR A 369 -1.63 0.86 27.94
C THR A 369 -2.45 1.93 27.19
N ALA A 370 -3.09 2.84 27.93
CA ALA A 370 -3.81 3.97 27.32
C ALA A 370 -2.87 4.84 26.45
N ALA A 371 -1.62 4.97 26.84
CA ALA A 371 -0.63 5.73 26.07
C ALA A 371 -0.23 5.04 24.75
N GLU A 372 -0.11 3.72 24.72
CA GLU A 372 0.13 2.95 23.48
C GLU A 372 -1.03 3.07 22.52
N LEU A 373 -2.27 2.91 23.04
CA LEU A 373 -3.48 3.06 22.25
C LEU A 373 -3.60 4.46 21.65
N ALA A 374 -3.45 5.51 22.46
CA ALA A 374 -3.52 6.88 21.99
C ALA A 374 -2.48 7.18 20.90
N ARG A 375 -1.23 6.75 21.08
CA ARG A 375 -0.18 6.91 20.06
C ARG A 375 -0.51 6.19 18.76
N ALA A 376 -1.04 4.97 18.83
CA ALA A 376 -1.40 4.20 17.63
C ALA A 376 -2.55 4.86 16.87
N ILE A 377 -3.59 5.31 17.55
CA ILE A 377 -4.69 6.06 16.93
C ILE A 377 -4.18 7.33 16.26
N THR A 378 -3.36 8.13 16.95
CA THR A 378 -2.77 9.36 16.39
C THR A 378 -1.88 9.04 15.18
N ALA A 379 -1.12 7.95 15.22
CA ALA A 379 -0.29 7.52 14.07
C ALA A 379 -1.15 7.15 12.86
N SER A 380 -2.23 6.37 13.06
CA SER A 380 -3.18 6.03 11.99
C SER A 380 -3.85 7.27 11.39
N GLU A 381 -4.23 8.26 12.25
CA GLU A 381 -4.78 9.53 11.80
C GLU A 381 -3.78 10.31 10.95
N ALA A 382 -2.55 10.47 11.44
CA ALA A 382 -1.51 11.23 10.76
C ALA A 382 -1.15 10.60 9.40
N GLU A 383 -0.95 9.28 9.35
CA GLU A 383 -0.67 8.56 8.11
C GLU A 383 -1.77 8.77 7.07
N ARG A 384 -3.02 8.72 7.53
CA ARG A 384 -4.17 8.90 6.65
C ARG A 384 -4.31 10.34 6.15
N GLU A 385 -4.08 11.34 6.99
CA GLU A 385 -4.07 12.76 6.58
C GLU A 385 -2.92 13.02 5.59
N PHE A 386 -1.70 12.56 5.87
CA PHE A 386 -0.56 12.71 4.96
C PHE A 386 -0.79 12.01 3.61
N SER A 387 -1.38 10.82 3.62
CA SER A 387 -1.67 10.09 2.37
C SER A 387 -2.68 10.80 1.48
N ARG A 388 -3.43 11.80 2.00
CA ARG A 388 -4.49 12.54 1.31
C ARG A 388 -4.17 14.03 1.13
N GLU A 389 -2.96 14.44 1.42
CA GLU A 389 -2.55 15.84 1.30
C GLU A 389 -2.51 16.32 -0.17
N THR A 390 -2.24 15.40 -1.11
CA THR A 390 -2.11 15.71 -2.52
C THR A 390 -3.31 15.22 -3.33
N VAL A 391 -3.52 15.81 -4.51
CA VAL A 391 -4.54 15.34 -5.47
C VAL A 391 -4.32 13.88 -5.88
N GLU A 392 -3.05 13.46 -6.01
CA GLU A 392 -2.66 12.10 -6.33
C GLU A 392 -3.01 11.14 -5.17
N GLY A 393 -2.66 11.51 -3.93
CA GLY A 393 -2.98 10.72 -2.74
C GLY A 393 -4.49 10.56 -2.52
N LEU A 394 -5.28 11.63 -2.73
CA LEU A 394 -6.74 11.56 -2.68
C LEU A 394 -7.29 10.62 -3.75
N ALA A 395 -6.81 10.74 -5.01
CA ALA A 395 -7.27 9.89 -6.10
C ALA A 395 -6.91 8.42 -5.86
N LEU A 396 -5.72 8.14 -5.32
CA LEU A 396 -5.29 6.80 -4.92
C LEU A 396 -6.20 6.22 -3.83
N ALA A 397 -6.48 7.00 -2.78
CA ALA A 397 -7.32 6.57 -1.67
C ALA A 397 -8.76 6.26 -2.13
N TYR A 398 -9.36 7.14 -2.91
CA TYR A 398 -10.73 6.97 -3.39
C TYR A 398 -10.87 5.83 -4.39
N GLY A 399 -9.94 5.71 -5.34
CA GLY A 399 -9.98 4.66 -6.34
C GLY A 399 -9.77 3.27 -5.73
N ARG A 400 -8.81 3.12 -4.83
CA ARG A 400 -8.62 1.88 -4.09
C ARG A 400 -9.88 1.52 -3.29
N ALA A 401 -10.40 2.46 -2.52
CA ALA A 401 -11.57 2.23 -1.70
C ALA A 401 -12.79 1.79 -2.54
N GLU A 402 -13.12 2.54 -3.60
CA GLU A 402 -14.27 2.23 -4.46
C GLU A 402 -14.13 0.88 -5.18
N THR A 403 -12.88 0.50 -5.51
CA THR A 403 -12.61 -0.74 -6.26
C THR A 403 -12.59 -1.98 -5.37
N THR A 404 -12.09 -1.84 -4.12
CA THR A 404 -11.89 -2.99 -3.24
C THR A 404 -12.88 -3.07 -2.07
N TRP A 405 -13.54 -1.99 -1.74
CA TRP A 405 -14.40 -1.90 -0.55
C TRP A 405 -15.63 -1.01 -0.82
N SER A 406 -15.62 0.24 -0.34
CA SER A 406 -16.53 1.31 -0.73
C SER A 406 -15.96 2.67 -0.29
N LEU A 407 -16.22 3.69 -1.10
CA LEU A 407 -15.83 5.07 -0.79
C LEU A 407 -16.44 5.54 0.55
N GLU A 408 -17.68 5.17 0.84
CA GLU A 408 -18.38 5.54 2.07
C GLU A 408 -17.75 4.89 3.31
N ALA A 409 -17.46 3.58 3.23
CA ALA A 409 -16.80 2.84 4.31
C ALA A 409 -15.40 3.38 4.60
N GLU A 410 -14.68 3.80 3.55
CA GLU A 410 -13.38 4.46 3.65
C GLU A 410 -13.48 5.81 4.37
N ARG A 411 -14.49 6.61 4.08
CA ARG A 411 -14.69 7.92 4.74
C ARG A 411 -14.98 7.79 6.22
N GLY A 412 -15.74 6.77 6.63
CA GLY A 412 -16.08 6.47 8.02
C GLY A 412 -15.00 5.69 8.80
N TYR A 413 -13.89 5.33 8.16
CA TYR A 413 -12.92 4.42 8.78
C TYR A 413 -12.22 5.00 10.00
N LEU A 414 -11.77 6.25 9.95
CA LEU A 414 -11.12 6.91 11.10
C LEU A 414 -12.03 6.99 12.34
N ASP A 415 -13.33 7.15 12.14
CA ASP A 415 -14.26 7.17 13.27
C ASP A 415 -14.38 5.80 13.95
N ARG A 416 -14.14 4.72 13.20
CA ARG A 416 -14.02 3.36 13.76
C ARG A 416 -12.70 3.18 14.50
N VAL A 417 -11.58 3.64 13.93
CA VAL A 417 -10.26 3.61 14.58
C VAL A 417 -10.28 4.37 15.91
N ARG A 418 -10.91 5.56 15.96
CA ARG A 418 -11.06 6.37 17.18
C ARG A 418 -11.86 5.70 18.30
N LYS A 419 -12.76 4.80 17.94
CA LYS A 419 -13.61 4.05 18.90
C LYS A 419 -12.95 2.79 19.44
N VAL A 420 -11.79 2.40 18.90
CA VAL A 420 -11.06 1.21 19.37
C VAL A 420 -10.64 1.38 20.81
N THR A 421 -10.92 0.37 21.63
CA THR A 421 -10.56 0.33 23.05
C THR A 421 -9.35 -0.58 23.32
N GLN A 422 -8.77 -0.47 24.50
CA GLN A 422 -7.72 -1.40 24.96
C GLN A 422 -8.20 -2.86 24.96
N ALA A 423 -9.48 -3.07 25.29
CA ALA A 423 -10.09 -4.41 25.30
C ALA A 423 -10.19 -4.97 23.87
N ASP A 424 -10.57 -4.16 22.89
CA ASP A 424 -10.66 -4.58 21.48
C ASP A 424 -9.29 -4.98 20.93
N VAL A 425 -8.23 -4.22 21.23
CA VAL A 425 -6.87 -4.55 20.81
C VAL A 425 -6.39 -5.85 21.44
N ARG A 426 -6.67 -6.05 22.74
CA ARG A 426 -6.32 -7.29 23.44
C ARG A 426 -7.07 -8.49 22.86
N GLU A 427 -8.34 -8.35 22.58
CA GLU A 427 -9.14 -9.42 21.98
C GLU A 427 -8.69 -9.73 20.55
N ALA A 428 -8.38 -8.71 19.74
CA ALA A 428 -7.78 -8.89 18.42
C ALA A 428 -6.44 -9.66 18.50
N ALA A 429 -5.58 -9.33 19.48
CA ALA A 429 -4.33 -10.07 19.68
C ALA A 429 -4.57 -11.55 20.03
N ARG A 430 -5.59 -11.86 20.85
CA ARG A 430 -5.95 -13.24 21.19
C ARG A 430 -6.52 -14.01 20.02
N ARG A 431 -7.36 -13.37 19.23
CA ARG A 431 -8.07 -13.99 18.12
C ARG A 431 -7.18 -14.25 16.91
N TYR A 432 -6.27 -13.33 16.59
CA TYR A 432 -5.52 -13.37 15.34
C TYR A 432 -4.04 -13.75 15.49
N LEU A 433 -3.36 -13.41 16.60
CA LEU A 433 -1.97 -13.78 16.83
C LEU A 433 -1.85 -15.11 17.57
N THR A 434 -2.33 -16.17 16.94
CA THR A 434 -2.40 -17.52 17.53
C THR A 434 -1.05 -18.27 17.44
N ASN A 435 -0.99 -19.48 17.99
CA ASN A 435 0.15 -20.39 17.85
C ASN A 435 0.23 -21.03 16.44
N SER A 436 -0.74 -20.76 15.56
CA SER A 436 -0.77 -21.20 14.17
C SER A 436 -0.40 -20.05 13.26
N TYR A 437 0.82 -20.09 12.68
CA TYR A 437 1.36 -19.02 11.83
C TYR A 437 2.32 -19.56 10.78
N ALA A 438 2.58 -18.76 9.75
CA ALA A 438 3.64 -19.01 8.78
C ALA A 438 4.95 -18.44 9.29
N ARG A 439 6.04 -19.23 9.20
CA ARG A 439 7.41 -18.82 9.52
C ARG A 439 8.32 -19.01 8.33
N LEU A 440 8.90 -17.94 7.85
CA LEU A 440 9.92 -17.96 6.81
C LEU A 440 11.24 -17.44 7.36
N THR A 441 12.31 -18.21 7.16
CA THR A 441 13.66 -17.82 7.57
C THR A 441 14.57 -17.81 6.35
N PHE A 442 15.25 -16.69 6.11
CA PHE A 442 16.37 -16.61 5.19
C PHE A 442 17.66 -16.71 5.99
N VAL A 443 18.49 -17.70 5.67
CA VAL A 443 19.79 -17.90 6.32
C VAL A 443 20.92 -17.70 5.32
N PRO A 444 22.09 -17.18 5.76
CA PRO A 444 23.28 -17.11 4.92
C PRO A 444 23.65 -18.50 4.40
N ARG A 445 24.04 -18.58 3.13
CA ARG A 445 24.67 -19.80 2.63
C ARG A 445 25.92 -20.10 3.43
N SER A 446 26.07 -21.36 3.83
CA SER A 446 27.34 -21.83 4.41
C SER A 446 28.42 -21.62 3.34
N THR A 447 29.40 -20.79 3.64
CA THR A 447 30.62 -20.72 2.81
C THR A 447 31.31 -22.09 2.91
N PRO A 448 31.63 -22.76 1.81
CA PRO A 448 32.30 -24.06 1.85
C PRO A 448 33.66 -23.96 2.51
#